data_1dc1b98e0a3bff094dfe4e950126118c
#
_entry.id   1dc1b98e0a3bff094dfe4e950126118c
#
_cell.length_a   1.000
_cell.length_b   1.000
_cell.length_c   1.000
_cell.angle_alpha   90.00
_cell.angle_beta   90.00
_cell.angle_gamma   90.00
#
_symmetry.space_group_name_H-M   'P 1'
#
loop_
_entity.id
_entity.type
_entity.pdbx_description
1 polymer ?
#
loop_
_entity_poly.entity_id
_entity_poly.type
_entity_poly.pdbx_seq_one_letter_code
_entity_poly.pdbx_strand_id
1 'polypeptide(L)'
;MQIGMIGLGRMGANMVRRLIRKGHSCVVFNRSPQPVNELVKEKAIGATSLADFATKLERPRAIWLMVPAAVVDDTIADLSPHLEVGDVLIDGGNSYYVDDLLRAKQLASRKIHYVDVGTSGGVWGLERGYCMMIGGETEVIQRLDPIFAALAPGVGDIPRTVGRDKIDGTAEQGYLHCGPNGAGHFVKMVHNGIEYGVMAAYAEGLSILRKANVGKQANAASDAETTPLRDPEQYQYDMNLRDIAEVWRRGSVIASWLLDLTAGALVQDPNLSKFAGRVSDSGEGRWTIKAAIDEAVPAPVLTTALYERFSSRGEADFANKLLSAMRYQFGGHLEKSDGKTKVA
;
A
#
# COMPACT_ATOMS: atom_id res chain seq x y z
N MET A 1 16.42 -22.36 6.21
CA MET A 1 15.07 -22.98 6.05
C MET A 1 14.68 -23.00 4.60
N GLN A 2 13.80 -23.93 4.23
CA GLN A 2 13.15 -23.92 2.92
C GLN A 2 11.76 -23.27 3.02
N ILE A 3 11.36 -22.54 1.96
CA ILE A 3 10.03 -21.90 1.86
C ILE A 3 9.53 -21.99 0.40
N GLY A 4 8.24 -22.17 0.24
CA GLY A 4 7.56 -22.06 -1.05
C GLY A 4 7.06 -20.64 -1.29
N MET A 5 7.17 -20.13 -2.51
CA MET A 5 6.59 -18.85 -2.93
C MET A 5 5.68 -19.05 -4.13
N ILE A 6 4.41 -18.69 -3.97
CA ILE A 6 3.42 -18.66 -5.06
C ILE A 6 3.09 -17.21 -5.40
N GLY A 7 3.24 -16.83 -6.66
CA GLY A 7 3.06 -15.46 -7.11
C GLY A 7 4.38 -14.70 -7.16
N LEU A 8 4.95 -14.60 -8.35
CA LEU A 8 6.26 -14.02 -8.62
C LEU A 8 6.15 -12.68 -9.34
N GLY A 9 5.20 -11.85 -8.88
CA GLY A 9 5.13 -10.45 -9.26
C GLY A 9 6.32 -9.65 -8.71
N ARG A 10 6.29 -8.32 -8.87
CA ARG A 10 7.40 -7.44 -8.46
C ARG A 10 7.84 -7.64 -6.99
N MET A 11 6.89 -7.88 -6.08
CA MET A 11 7.23 -8.11 -4.68
C MET A 11 7.67 -9.55 -4.44
N GLY A 12 6.88 -10.56 -4.86
CA GLY A 12 7.20 -11.97 -4.60
C GLY A 12 8.56 -12.40 -5.13
N ALA A 13 8.90 -12.02 -6.36
CA ALA A 13 10.23 -12.29 -6.93
C ALA A 13 11.36 -11.63 -6.11
N ASN A 14 11.16 -10.38 -5.65
CA ASN A 14 12.15 -9.68 -4.83
C ASN A 14 12.28 -10.29 -3.43
N MET A 15 11.19 -10.79 -2.84
CA MET A 15 11.25 -11.53 -1.57
C MET A 15 12.06 -12.82 -1.72
N VAL A 16 11.84 -13.58 -2.80
CA VAL A 16 12.63 -14.78 -3.11
C VAL A 16 14.12 -14.44 -3.23
N ARG A 17 14.46 -13.39 -3.97
CA ARG A 17 15.87 -12.94 -4.11
C ARG A 17 16.49 -12.59 -2.77
N ARG A 18 15.75 -11.87 -1.93
CA ARG A 18 16.22 -11.49 -0.61
C ARG A 18 16.43 -12.70 0.30
N LEU A 19 15.50 -13.66 0.29
CA LEU A 19 15.60 -14.91 1.03
C LEU A 19 16.82 -15.74 0.59
N ILE A 20 17.05 -15.90 -0.72
CA ILE A 20 18.22 -16.59 -1.26
C ILE A 20 19.51 -15.89 -0.85
N ARG A 21 19.59 -14.56 -0.91
CA ARG A 21 20.75 -13.77 -0.43
C ARG A 21 21.03 -14.00 1.05
N LYS A 22 20.02 -14.32 1.85
CA LYS A 22 20.11 -14.61 3.28
C LYS A 22 20.28 -16.12 3.58
N GLY A 23 20.51 -16.94 2.57
CA GLY A 23 20.85 -18.37 2.74
C GLY A 23 19.63 -19.31 2.87
N HIS A 24 18.43 -18.85 2.55
CA HIS A 24 17.24 -19.71 2.52
C HIS A 24 17.06 -20.38 1.15
N SER A 25 16.47 -21.58 1.15
CA SER A 25 16.08 -22.29 -0.06
C SER A 25 14.65 -21.92 -0.44
N CYS A 26 14.40 -21.56 -1.70
CA CYS A 26 13.09 -21.17 -2.18
C CYS A 26 12.60 -22.07 -3.30
N VAL A 27 11.46 -22.73 -3.09
CA VAL A 27 10.68 -23.36 -4.16
C VAL A 27 9.70 -22.34 -4.70
N VAL A 28 9.64 -22.15 -6.02
CA VAL A 28 8.87 -21.07 -6.63
C VAL A 28 7.90 -21.57 -7.67
N PHE A 29 6.68 -21.03 -7.63
CA PHE A 29 5.64 -21.30 -8.62
C PHE A 29 4.93 -20.02 -9.03
N ASN A 30 4.61 -19.90 -10.29
CA ASN A 30 3.80 -18.83 -10.85
C ASN A 30 3.01 -19.36 -12.05
N ARG A 31 1.81 -18.83 -12.27
CA ARG A 31 0.96 -19.22 -13.40
C ARG A 31 1.66 -19.03 -14.75
N SER A 32 2.43 -17.96 -14.92
CA SER A 32 3.30 -17.75 -16.08
C SER A 32 4.69 -18.31 -15.78
N PRO A 33 5.30 -19.11 -16.68
CA PRO A 33 6.57 -19.79 -16.41
C PRO A 33 7.80 -18.86 -16.46
N GLN A 34 7.70 -17.70 -17.12
CA GLN A 34 8.83 -16.78 -17.29
C GLN A 34 9.47 -16.33 -15.96
N PRO A 35 8.73 -15.82 -14.95
CA PRO A 35 9.33 -15.44 -13.68
C PRO A 35 9.97 -16.61 -12.92
N VAL A 36 9.41 -17.82 -13.06
CA VAL A 36 9.99 -19.05 -12.49
C VAL A 36 11.37 -19.31 -13.12
N ASN A 37 11.46 -19.29 -14.46
CA ASN A 37 12.70 -19.53 -15.19
C ASN A 37 13.78 -18.48 -14.88
N GLU A 38 13.40 -17.23 -14.61
CA GLU A 38 14.33 -16.19 -14.21
C GLU A 38 14.92 -16.49 -12.81
N LEU A 39 14.08 -16.82 -11.85
CA LEU A 39 14.52 -17.12 -10.48
C LEU A 39 15.30 -18.44 -10.36
N VAL A 40 15.03 -19.41 -11.23
CA VAL A 40 15.84 -20.65 -11.30
C VAL A 40 17.29 -20.33 -11.67
N LYS A 41 17.54 -19.38 -12.55
CA LYS A 41 18.90 -18.89 -12.86
C LYS A 41 19.57 -18.23 -11.64
N GLU A 42 18.75 -17.75 -10.71
CA GLU A 42 19.17 -17.11 -9.47
C GLU A 42 19.14 -18.08 -8.26
N LYS A 43 19.18 -19.40 -8.51
CA LYS A 43 19.24 -20.50 -7.52
C LYS A 43 17.92 -20.84 -6.81
N ALA A 44 16.76 -20.38 -7.29
CA ALA A 44 15.49 -20.91 -6.82
C ALA A 44 15.20 -22.30 -7.42
N ILE A 45 14.36 -23.07 -6.76
CA ILE A 45 13.87 -24.36 -7.23
C ILE A 45 12.53 -24.12 -7.94
N GLY A 46 12.51 -24.20 -9.27
CA GLY A 46 11.30 -23.98 -10.05
C GLY A 46 10.33 -25.15 -9.99
N ALA A 47 9.03 -24.84 -9.98
CA ALA A 47 7.96 -25.83 -10.09
C ALA A 47 7.08 -25.53 -11.32
N THR A 48 6.56 -26.59 -11.94
CA THR A 48 5.74 -26.54 -13.17
C THR A 48 4.23 -26.64 -12.91
N SER A 49 3.85 -27.11 -11.71
CA SER A 49 2.46 -27.19 -11.24
C SER A 49 2.42 -27.06 -9.73
N LEU A 50 1.23 -26.88 -9.14
CA LEU A 50 1.04 -26.87 -7.68
C LEU A 50 1.36 -28.24 -7.07
N ALA A 51 1.07 -29.34 -7.76
CA ALA A 51 1.46 -30.68 -7.32
C ALA A 51 2.98 -30.83 -7.29
N ASP A 52 3.69 -30.45 -8.37
CA ASP A 52 5.15 -30.45 -8.43
C ASP A 52 5.77 -29.53 -7.36
N PHE A 53 5.18 -28.36 -7.16
CA PHE A 53 5.59 -27.41 -6.12
C PHE A 53 5.53 -28.04 -4.72
N ALA A 54 4.40 -28.65 -4.37
CA ALA A 54 4.22 -29.30 -3.06
C ALA A 54 5.19 -30.46 -2.84
N THR A 55 5.51 -31.24 -3.87
CA THR A 55 6.48 -32.37 -3.76
C THR A 55 7.91 -31.93 -3.54
N LYS A 56 8.28 -30.72 -3.98
CA LYS A 56 9.63 -30.13 -3.81
C LYS A 56 9.86 -29.49 -2.47
N LEU A 57 8.81 -29.32 -1.66
CA LEU A 57 8.89 -28.70 -0.34
C LEU A 57 9.11 -29.74 0.78
N GLU A 58 10.01 -29.41 1.68
CA GLU A 58 10.23 -30.15 2.93
C GLU A 58 9.05 -29.98 3.89
N ARG A 59 8.67 -31.08 4.54
CA ARG A 59 7.56 -31.11 5.51
C ARG A 59 8.04 -30.84 6.94
N PRO A 60 7.24 -30.13 7.77
CA PRO A 60 5.99 -29.45 7.43
C PRO A 60 6.28 -28.20 6.56
N ARG A 61 5.53 -28.06 5.48
CA ARG A 61 5.76 -27.03 4.46
C ARG A 61 5.43 -25.63 5.01
N ALA A 62 6.21 -24.64 4.57
CA ALA A 62 5.85 -23.22 4.70
C ALA A 62 5.66 -22.64 3.30
N ILE A 63 4.48 -22.12 3.00
CA ILE A 63 4.09 -21.66 1.67
C ILE A 63 3.58 -20.23 1.75
N TRP A 64 4.27 -19.32 1.09
CA TRP A 64 3.94 -17.90 1.03
C TRP A 64 3.16 -17.61 -0.26
N LEU A 65 1.97 -17.04 -0.12
CA LEU A 65 1.13 -16.56 -1.21
C LEU A 65 1.38 -15.06 -1.41
N MET A 66 1.83 -14.70 -2.61
CA MET A 66 2.05 -13.30 -3.01
C MET A 66 1.23 -12.99 -4.25
N VAL A 67 -0.05 -13.30 -4.18
CA VAL A 67 -1.02 -13.16 -5.27
C VAL A 67 -2.01 -12.02 -4.97
N PRO A 68 -2.72 -11.47 -5.97
CA PRO A 68 -3.78 -10.50 -5.73
C PRO A 68 -4.88 -11.05 -4.81
N ALA A 69 -5.42 -10.22 -3.93
CA ALA A 69 -6.46 -10.62 -2.95
C ALA A 69 -7.66 -11.37 -3.60
N ALA A 70 -8.05 -10.95 -4.80
CA ALA A 70 -9.17 -11.56 -5.52
C ALA A 70 -8.98 -13.02 -5.95
N VAL A 71 -7.74 -13.55 -5.89
CA VAL A 71 -7.43 -14.94 -6.31
C VAL A 71 -6.82 -15.78 -5.18
N VAL A 72 -6.79 -15.26 -3.97
CA VAL A 72 -6.23 -16.00 -2.82
C VAL A 72 -7.06 -17.25 -2.52
N ASP A 73 -8.38 -17.14 -2.50
CA ASP A 73 -9.27 -18.27 -2.20
C ASP A 73 -9.16 -19.37 -3.25
N ASP A 74 -9.13 -19.02 -4.53
CA ASP A 74 -8.92 -19.98 -5.62
C ASP A 74 -7.55 -20.65 -5.50
N THR A 75 -6.52 -19.87 -5.17
CA THR A 75 -5.15 -20.42 -4.98
C THR A 75 -5.10 -21.39 -3.79
N ILE A 76 -5.78 -21.08 -2.69
CA ILE A 76 -5.87 -21.97 -1.53
C ILE A 76 -6.66 -23.24 -1.91
N ALA A 77 -7.76 -23.12 -2.63
CA ALA A 77 -8.55 -24.26 -3.08
C ALA A 77 -7.74 -25.20 -3.98
N ASP A 78 -7.03 -24.65 -4.97
CA ASP A 78 -6.19 -25.44 -5.89
C ASP A 78 -5.00 -26.09 -5.17
N LEU A 79 -4.43 -25.44 -4.17
CA LEU A 79 -3.30 -25.98 -3.41
C LEU A 79 -3.73 -26.99 -2.33
N SER A 80 -4.92 -26.85 -1.81
CA SER A 80 -5.47 -27.65 -0.69
C SER A 80 -5.32 -29.17 -0.85
N PRO A 81 -5.55 -29.78 -2.03
CA PRO A 81 -5.36 -31.24 -2.21
C PRO A 81 -3.93 -31.71 -1.97
N HIS A 82 -2.95 -30.82 -2.02
CA HIS A 82 -1.52 -31.12 -1.90
C HIS A 82 -0.96 -30.80 -0.50
N LEU A 83 -1.79 -30.25 0.40
CA LEU A 83 -1.39 -29.88 1.76
C LEU A 83 -1.63 -30.99 2.75
N GLU A 84 -0.79 -31.06 3.77
CA GLU A 84 -0.83 -32.04 4.85
C GLU A 84 -0.88 -31.38 6.23
N VAL A 85 -1.16 -32.18 7.24
CA VAL A 85 -1.19 -31.74 8.65
C VAL A 85 0.14 -31.09 9.03
N GLY A 86 0.07 -29.91 9.64
CA GLY A 86 1.23 -29.14 10.10
C GLY A 86 1.83 -28.20 9.04
N ASP A 87 1.37 -28.26 7.78
CA ASP A 87 1.76 -27.27 6.77
C ASP A 87 1.23 -25.88 7.16
N VAL A 88 1.93 -24.84 6.70
CA VAL A 88 1.56 -23.43 6.93
C VAL A 88 1.35 -22.72 5.61
N LEU A 89 0.20 -22.08 5.48
CA LEU A 89 -0.06 -21.08 4.44
C LEU A 89 0.14 -19.68 5.01
N ILE A 90 0.93 -18.88 4.31
CA ILE A 90 1.22 -17.49 4.66
C ILE A 90 0.63 -16.60 3.56
N ASP A 91 -0.39 -15.81 3.88
CA ASP A 91 -0.91 -14.80 2.97
C ASP A 91 -0.14 -13.49 3.19
N GLY A 92 0.73 -13.16 2.25
CA GLY A 92 1.50 -11.90 2.25
C GLY A 92 0.97 -10.89 1.24
N GLY A 93 -0.21 -11.13 0.69
CA GLY A 93 -0.89 -10.23 -0.22
C GLY A 93 -1.47 -9.00 0.49
N ASN A 94 -2.39 -8.34 -0.21
CA ASN A 94 -3.10 -7.20 0.33
C ASN A 94 -4.55 -7.58 0.62
N SER A 95 -4.72 -8.55 1.53
CA SER A 95 -5.99 -9.18 1.84
C SER A 95 -6.78 -8.44 2.91
N TYR A 96 -8.10 -8.66 2.90
CA TYR A 96 -8.99 -8.14 3.92
C TYR A 96 -8.94 -9.06 5.15
N TYR A 97 -8.65 -8.51 6.32
CA TYR A 97 -8.46 -9.29 7.56
C TYR A 97 -9.65 -10.21 7.93
N VAL A 98 -10.88 -9.84 7.52
CA VAL A 98 -12.07 -10.68 7.76
C VAL A 98 -12.00 -11.97 6.96
N ASP A 99 -11.46 -11.94 5.74
CA ASP A 99 -11.26 -13.14 4.94
C ASP A 99 -10.21 -14.05 5.57
N ASP A 100 -9.17 -13.48 6.21
CA ASP A 100 -8.16 -14.25 6.93
C ASP A 100 -8.75 -15.05 8.09
N LEU A 101 -9.70 -14.47 8.84
CA LEU A 101 -10.40 -15.17 9.92
C LEU A 101 -11.17 -16.40 9.39
N LEU A 102 -11.81 -16.26 8.23
CA LEU A 102 -12.56 -17.35 7.59
C LEU A 102 -11.61 -18.43 7.07
N ARG A 103 -10.53 -18.05 6.38
CA ARG A 103 -9.51 -18.95 5.83
C ARG A 103 -8.82 -19.73 6.93
N ALA A 104 -8.41 -19.06 8.01
CA ALA A 104 -7.80 -19.70 9.17
C ALA A 104 -8.72 -20.75 9.79
N LYS A 105 -10.01 -20.43 9.99
CA LYS A 105 -11.00 -21.37 10.53
C LYS A 105 -11.20 -22.59 9.62
N GLN A 106 -11.26 -22.38 8.30
CA GLN A 106 -11.43 -23.48 7.33
C GLN A 106 -10.20 -24.41 7.32
N LEU A 107 -8.99 -23.86 7.30
CA LEU A 107 -7.74 -24.62 7.26
C LEU A 107 -7.46 -25.35 8.57
N ALA A 108 -7.83 -24.77 9.72
CA ALA A 108 -7.69 -25.39 11.03
C ALA A 108 -8.45 -26.72 11.14
N SER A 109 -9.58 -26.91 10.44
CA SER A 109 -10.32 -28.18 10.40
C SER A 109 -9.49 -29.33 9.82
N ARG A 110 -8.48 -29.01 9.00
CA ARG A 110 -7.53 -29.94 8.39
C ARG A 110 -6.16 -29.95 9.10
N LYS A 111 -6.05 -29.22 10.22
CA LYS A 111 -4.77 -29.03 10.94
C LYS A 111 -3.68 -28.39 10.06
N ILE A 112 -4.07 -27.49 9.18
CA ILE A 112 -3.20 -26.63 8.38
C ILE A 112 -3.23 -25.27 9.05
N HIS A 113 -2.06 -24.70 9.28
CA HIS A 113 -1.92 -23.38 9.89
C HIS A 113 -2.06 -22.28 8.85
N TYR A 114 -2.60 -21.15 9.25
CA TYR A 114 -2.70 -19.95 8.43
C TYR A 114 -2.03 -18.78 9.14
N VAL A 115 -1.31 -17.96 8.37
CA VAL A 115 -0.60 -16.77 8.85
C VAL A 115 -0.90 -15.64 7.86
N ASP A 116 -1.33 -14.50 8.36
CA ASP A 116 -1.52 -13.29 7.58
C ASP A 116 -0.36 -12.32 7.82
N VAL A 117 0.20 -11.79 6.72
CA VAL A 117 1.37 -10.90 6.79
C VAL A 117 1.12 -9.64 5.98
N GLY A 118 0.73 -8.59 6.66
CA GLY A 118 0.70 -7.25 6.10
C GLY A 118 2.11 -6.77 5.79
N THR A 119 2.44 -6.63 4.51
CA THR A 119 3.79 -6.29 4.05
C THR A 119 3.85 -4.86 3.52
N SER A 120 4.77 -4.04 4.04
CA SER A 120 5.08 -2.70 3.55
C SER A 120 6.53 -2.61 3.07
N GLY A 121 6.79 -1.87 1.99
CA GLY A 121 8.13 -1.73 1.37
C GLY A 121 8.08 -1.75 -0.16
N GLY A 122 7.03 -2.30 -0.74
CA GLY A 122 6.79 -2.31 -2.18
C GLY A 122 7.95 -2.88 -2.99
N VAL A 123 8.26 -2.26 -4.12
CA VAL A 123 9.34 -2.69 -5.02
C VAL A 123 10.74 -2.46 -4.43
N TRP A 124 10.88 -1.61 -3.43
CA TRP A 124 12.14 -1.28 -2.77
C TRP A 124 12.55 -2.31 -1.71
N GLY A 125 11.67 -3.23 -1.35
CA GLY A 125 11.91 -4.22 -0.30
C GLY A 125 13.08 -5.16 -0.57
N LEU A 126 13.53 -5.33 -1.82
CA LEU A 126 14.71 -6.13 -2.14
C LEU A 126 15.95 -5.59 -1.42
N GLU A 127 16.14 -4.27 -1.44
CA GLU A 127 17.33 -3.62 -0.85
C GLU A 127 17.04 -3.14 0.57
N ARG A 128 15.90 -2.50 0.80
CA ARG A 128 15.56 -1.90 2.10
C ARG A 128 14.99 -2.90 3.12
N GLY A 129 14.52 -4.08 2.69
CA GLY A 129 13.72 -4.98 3.50
C GLY A 129 12.24 -4.61 3.52
N TYR A 130 11.46 -5.51 4.11
CA TYR A 130 10.00 -5.39 4.24
C TYR A 130 9.60 -5.20 5.68
N CYS A 131 8.88 -4.13 5.98
CA CYS A 131 8.20 -4.01 7.27
C CYS A 131 6.99 -4.96 7.27
N MET A 132 6.89 -5.81 8.29
CA MET A 132 5.87 -6.86 8.34
C MET A 132 5.08 -6.84 9.64
N MET A 133 3.75 -6.85 9.50
CA MET A 133 2.77 -6.99 10.56
C MET A 133 2.14 -8.37 10.43
N ILE A 134 2.30 -9.21 11.44
CA ILE A 134 2.08 -10.65 11.32
C ILE A 134 0.96 -11.08 12.27
N GLY A 135 -0.02 -11.82 11.75
CA GLY A 135 -1.09 -12.45 12.51
C GLY A 135 -1.04 -13.98 12.39
N GLY A 136 -1.29 -14.67 13.49
CA GLY A 136 -1.30 -16.13 13.50
C GLY A 136 -0.98 -16.74 14.86
N GLU A 137 -0.91 -18.08 14.91
CA GLU A 137 -0.56 -18.82 16.09
C GLU A 137 0.90 -18.56 16.51
N THR A 138 1.13 -18.25 17.77
CA THR A 138 2.47 -17.85 18.30
C THR A 138 3.55 -18.88 17.99
N GLU A 139 3.28 -20.17 18.16
CA GLU A 139 4.25 -21.23 17.90
C GLU A 139 4.64 -21.34 16.43
N VAL A 140 3.66 -21.11 15.54
CA VAL A 140 3.88 -21.07 14.08
C VAL A 140 4.74 -19.90 13.70
N ILE A 141 4.45 -18.71 14.26
CA ILE A 141 5.22 -17.48 14.01
C ILE A 141 6.66 -17.65 14.49
N GLN A 142 6.88 -18.21 15.68
CA GLN A 142 8.23 -18.50 16.20
C GLN A 142 9.00 -19.47 15.30
N ARG A 143 8.35 -20.48 14.73
CA ARG A 143 8.98 -21.40 13.76
C ARG A 143 9.42 -20.66 12.49
N LEU A 144 8.65 -19.67 12.05
CA LEU A 144 8.90 -18.90 10.83
C LEU A 144 9.81 -17.67 11.05
N ASP A 145 10.18 -17.37 12.28
CA ASP A 145 10.99 -16.21 12.65
C ASP A 145 12.23 -16.00 11.77
N PRO A 146 13.03 -17.05 11.42
CA PRO A 146 14.18 -16.86 10.54
C PRO A 146 13.82 -16.33 9.13
N ILE A 147 12.61 -16.63 8.63
CA ILE A 147 12.11 -16.11 7.35
C ILE A 147 11.76 -14.64 7.49
N PHE A 148 11.03 -14.27 8.55
CA PHE A 148 10.66 -12.87 8.80
C PHE A 148 11.90 -12.02 9.04
N ALA A 149 12.85 -12.47 9.85
CA ALA A 149 14.11 -11.79 10.07
C ALA A 149 14.92 -11.57 8.77
N ALA A 150 14.94 -12.56 7.88
CA ALA A 150 15.61 -12.44 6.58
C ALA A 150 14.95 -11.42 5.64
N LEU A 151 13.63 -11.33 5.67
CA LEU A 151 12.85 -10.38 4.86
C LEU A 151 12.88 -8.97 5.43
N ALA A 152 12.93 -8.82 6.74
CA ALA A 152 12.86 -7.53 7.43
C ALA A 152 14.07 -6.62 7.12
N PRO A 153 13.93 -5.28 7.33
CA PRO A 153 15.03 -4.33 7.15
C PRO A 153 16.18 -4.54 8.16
N GLY A 154 15.89 -5.09 9.34
CA GLY A 154 16.79 -5.07 10.47
C GLY A 154 16.77 -3.72 11.19
N VAL A 155 17.63 -3.54 12.19
CA VAL A 155 17.70 -2.29 12.98
C VAL A 155 18.09 -1.08 12.10
N GLY A 156 18.95 -1.28 11.11
CA GLY A 156 19.39 -0.20 10.21
C GLY A 156 20.06 0.96 10.96
N ASP A 157 19.94 2.15 10.37
CA ASP A 157 20.52 3.39 10.91
C ASP A 157 19.51 4.24 11.70
N ILE A 158 18.30 3.72 11.95
CA ILE A 158 17.27 4.44 12.68
C ILE A 158 17.62 4.43 14.18
N PRO A 159 17.77 5.60 14.82
CA PRO A 159 18.07 5.66 16.25
C PRO A 159 16.99 4.94 17.07
N ARG A 160 17.41 4.20 18.07
CA ARG A 160 16.49 3.56 19.01
C ARG A 160 15.61 4.58 19.71
N THR A 161 14.32 4.32 19.79
CA THR A 161 13.39 5.15 20.57
C THR A 161 13.80 5.17 22.04
N VAL A 162 13.84 6.35 22.65
CA VAL A 162 14.21 6.51 24.06
C VAL A 162 13.31 5.65 24.95
N GLY A 163 13.92 4.86 25.82
CA GLY A 163 13.21 3.94 26.73
C GLY A 163 12.95 2.54 26.18
N ARG A 164 13.27 2.25 24.93
CA ARG A 164 13.14 0.90 24.36
C ARG A 164 14.28 -0.06 24.69
N ASP A 165 15.33 0.41 25.31
CA ASP A 165 16.48 -0.41 25.73
C ASP A 165 16.10 -1.57 26.65
N LYS A 166 14.92 -1.50 27.30
CA LYS A 166 14.38 -2.54 28.20
C LYS A 166 13.20 -3.31 27.59
N ILE A 167 12.92 -3.12 26.31
CA ILE A 167 11.78 -3.76 25.63
C ILE A 167 12.34 -4.76 24.63
N ASP A 168 12.12 -6.04 24.90
CA ASP A 168 12.50 -7.13 24.02
C ASP A 168 11.51 -7.26 22.83
N GLY A 169 11.96 -7.95 21.78
CA GLY A 169 11.14 -8.29 20.63
C GLY A 169 11.72 -7.85 19.29
N THR A 170 10.94 -8.03 18.24
CA THR A 170 11.37 -7.88 16.84
C THR A 170 10.97 -6.55 16.20
N ALA A 171 10.21 -5.70 16.90
CA ALA A 171 9.68 -4.45 16.35
C ALA A 171 10.78 -3.51 15.84
N GLU A 172 11.93 -3.42 16.53
CA GLU A 172 13.07 -2.61 16.09
C GLU A 172 13.79 -3.18 14.87
N GLN A 173 13.51 -4.44 14.53
CA GLN A 173 14.03 -5.08 13.31
C GLN A 173 13.07 -4.89 12.13
N GLY A 174 11.91 -4.27 12.34
CA GLY A 174 10.93 -3.97 11.31
C GLY A 174 9.91 -5.08 11.05
N TYR A 175 9.70 -6.02 11.96
CA TYR A 175 8.60 -6.96 11.92
C TYR A 175 8.03 -7.24 13.30
N LEU A 176 6.74 -7.57 13.37
CA LEU A 176 6.06 -7.77 14.65
C LEU A 176 4.94 -8.81 14.52
N HIS A 177 4.88 -9.76 15.47
CA HIS A 177 3.69 -10.56 15.70
C HIS A 177 2.64 -9.69 16.40
N CYS A 178 1.61 -9.28 15.67
CA CYS A 178 0.59 -8.32 16.13
C CYS A 178 -0.54 -8.98 16.92
N GLY A 179 -0.72 -10.30 16.79
CA GLY A 179 -1.79 -11.04 17.45
C GLY A 179 -2.23 -12.28 16.69
N PRO A 180 -3.43 -12.82 16.97
CA PRO A 180 -3.98 -13.98 16.27
C PRO A 180 -4.23 -13.70 14.80
N ASN A 181 -4.74 -14.70 14.06
CA ASN A 181 -5.08 -14.56 12.64
C ASN A 181 -5.93 -13.31 12.37
N GLY A 182 -5.64 -12.63 11.29
CA GLY A 182 -6.24 -11.36 10.89
C GLY A 182 -5.55 -10.13 11.47
N ALA A 183 -4.81 -10.24 12.58
CA ALA A 183 -4.18 -9.10 13.24
C ALA A 183 -3.12 -8.42 12.36
N GLY A 184 -2.40 -9.17 11.54
CA GLY A 184 -1.39 -8.66 10.63
C GLY A 184 -1.98 -7.75 9.56
N HIS A 185 -2.96 -8.26 8.82
CA HIS A 185 -3.66 -7.48 7.80
C HIS A 185 -4.52 -6.36 8.39
N PHE A 186 -5.08 -6.52 9.61
CA PHE A 186 -5.77 -5.44 10.30
C PHE A 186 -4.83 -4.25 10.56
N VAL A 187 -3.66 -4.49 11.16
CA VAL A 187 -2.67 -3.44 11.40
C VAL A 187 -2.19 -2.83 10.08
N LYS A 188 -2.01 -3.67 9.04
CA LYS A 188 -1.59 -3.21 7.71
C LYS A 188 -2.62 -2.31 7.04
N MET A 189 -3.92 -2.62 7.11
CA MET A 189 -4.94 -1.77 6.50
C MET A 189 -5.01 -0.40 7.17
N VAL A 190 -4.86 -0.34 8.50
CA VAL A 190 -4.80 0.93 9.25
C VAL A 190 -3.56 1.73 8.85
N HIS A 191 -2.39 1.08 8.74
CA HIS A 191 -1.19 1.71 8.20
C HIS A 191 -1.45 2.35 6.83
N ASN A 192 -2.13 1.65 5.92
CA ASN A 192 -2.44 2.20 4.60
C ASN A 192 -3.49 3.32 4.66
N GLY A 193 -4.44 3.26 5.58
CA GLY A 193 -5.35 4.39 5.84
C GLY A 193 -4.57 5.65 6.24
N ILE A 194 -3.62 5.53 7.16
CA ILE A 194 -2.71 6.63 7.55
C ILE A 194 -1.89 7.11 6.36
N GLU A 195 -1.35 6.20 5.56
CA GLU A 195 -0.61 6.52 4.33
C GLU A 195 -1.44 7.39 3.37
N TYR A 196 -2.72 7.07 3.17
CA TYR A 196 -3.64 7.88 2.36
C TYR A 196 -3.76 9.31 2.89
N GLY A 197 -3.93 9.47 4.20
CA GLY A 197 -4.01 10.78 4.85
C GLY A 197 -2.74 11.61 4.67
N VAL A 198 -1.58 11.02 4.89
CA VAL A 198 -0.28 11.69 4.71
C VAL A 198 -0.05 12.08 3.25
N MET A 199 -0.35 11.20 2.30
CA MET A 199 -0.23 11.49 0.86
C MET A 199 -1.16 12.63 0.45
N ALA A 200 -2.40 12.66 0.93
CA ALA A 200 -3.36 13.73 0.65
C ALA A 200 -2.85 15.07 1.19
N ALA A 201 -2.37 15.11 2.43
CA ALA A 201 -1.82 16.33 3.03
C ALA A 201 -0.63 16.90 2.25
N TYR A 202 0.30 16.06 1.79
CA TYR A 202 1.40 16.52 0.92
C TYR A 202 0.89 17.05 -0.41
N ALA A 203 -0.05 16.35 -1.04
CA ALA A 203 -0.61 16.75 -2.33
C ALA A 203 -1.32 18.10 -2.25
N GLU A 204 -2.15 18.32 -1.23
CA GLU A 204 -2.85 19.57 -0.98
C GLU A 204 -1.87 20.73 -0.69
N GLY A 205 -0.92 20.51 0.24
CA GLY A 205 0.07 21.53 0.59
C GLY A 205 0.94 21.95 -0.60
N LEU A 206 1.44 20.99 -1.38
CA LEU A 206 2.20 21.29 -2.59
C LEU A 206 1.35 21.95 -3.68
N SER A 207 0.06 21.63 -3.77
CA SER A 207 -0.87 22.29 -4.68
C SER A 207 -1.11 23.75 -4.30
N ILE A 208 -1.21 24.07 -3.00
CA ILE A 208 -1.27 25.46 -2.50
C ILE A 208 -0.03 26.23 -2.94
N LEU A 209 1.17 25.68 -2.71
CA LEU A 209 2.41 26.32 -3.12
C LEU A 209 2.52 26.49 -4.64
N ARG A 210 2.06 25.52 -5.43
CA ARG A 210 2.00 25.61 -6.89
C ARG A 210 1.13 26.75 -7.37
N LYS A 211 0.06 27.09 -6.64
CA LYS A 211 -0.88 28.17 -6.95
C LYS A 211 -0.51 29.51 -6.31
N ALA A 212 0.62 29.59 -5.61
CA ALA A 212 1.03 30.82 -4.92
C ALA A 212 1.37 32.00 -5.86
N ASN A 213 1.32 31.81 -7.18
CA ASN A 213 1.46 32.83 -8.21
C ASN A 213 0.13 33.25 -8.87
N VAL A 214 -1.01 32.82 -8.35
CA VAL A 214 -2.32 33.14 -8.93
C VAL A 214 -2.58 34.63 -9.06
N GLY A 215 -1.98 35.46 -8.20
CA GLY A 215 -2.08 36.93 -8.26
C GLY A 215 -1.45 37.56 -9.50
N LYS A 216 -0.51 36.90 -10.18
CA LYS A 216 0.03 37.34 -11.48
C LYS A 216 -1.00 37.18 -12.62
N GLN A 217 -2.03 36.38 -12.43
CA GLN A 217 -3.06 36.08 -13.42
C GLN A 217 -4.43 36.72 -13.05
N ALA A 218 -4.50 37.47 -11.94
CA ALA A 218 -5.75 37.97 -11.38
C ALA A 218 -6.57 38.86 -12.33
N ASN A 219 -5.96 39.44 -13.34
CA ASN A 219 -6.61 40.29 -14.34
C ASN A 219 -7.23 39.52 -15.54
N ALA A 220 -7.06 38.20 -15.59
CA ALA A 220 -7.39 37.43 -16.80
C ALA A 220 -8.80 36.84 -16.84
N ALA A 221 -9.52 36.70 -15.71
CA ALA A 221 -10.84 36.06 -15.69
C ALA A 221 -11.65 36.32 -14.40
N SER A 222 -12.04 37.57 -14.16
CA SER A 222 -13.11 37.86 -13.19
C SER A 222 -14.46 37.65 -13.89
N ASP A 223 -15.32 36.78 -13.38
CA ASP A 223 -16.73 36.70 -13.76
C ASP A 223 -17.62 37.00 -12.54
N ALA A 224 -18.89 37.33 -12.83
CA ALA A 224 -19.86 37.64 -11.79
C ALA A 224 -20.20 36.43 -10.87
N GLU A 225 -19.84 35.22 -11.27
CA GLU A 225 -20.19 33.96 -10.61
C GLU A 225 -19.09 33.42 -9.68
N THR A 226 -17.86 33.96 -9.81
CA THR A 226 -16.71 33.52 -9.02
C THR A 226 -16.14 34.66 -8.21
N THR A 227 -15.94 34.46 -6.91
CA THR A 227 -15.33 35.46 -6.03
C THR A 227 -13.92 35.82 -6.52
N PRO A 228 -13.64 37.10 -6.83
CA PRO A 228 -12.32 37.52 -7.27
C PRO A 228 -11.30 37.39 -6.14
N LEU A 229 -10.03 37.19 -6.53
CA LEU A 229 -8.91 37.27 -5.60
C LEU A 229 -8.81 38.72 -5.07
N ARG A 230 -8.93 38.91 -3.75
CA ARG A 230 -9.05 40.22 -3.12
C ARG A 230 -7.75 41.03 -3.17
N ASP A 231 -6.64 40.38 -2.80
CA ASP A 231 -5.32 40.99 -2.63
C ASP A 231 -4.29 40.22 -3.50
N PRO A 232 -4.31 40.38 -4.82
CA PRO A 232 -3.48 39.58 -5.75
C PRO A 232 -1.98 39.76 -5.52
N GLU A 233 -1.54 40.88 -4.96
CA GLU A 233 -0.13 41.15 -4.64
C GLU A 233 0.43 40.20 -3.58
N GLN A 234 -0.43 39.57 -2.75
CA GLN A 234 -0.03 38.60 -1.74
C GLN A 234 0.27 37.20 -2.32
N TYR A 235 -0.07 36.96 -3.59
CA TYR A 235 0.01 35.66 -4.25
C TYR A 235 0.81 35.74 -5.57
N GLN A 236 2.05 36.24 -5.48
CA GLN A 236 2.91 36.43 -6.65
C GLN A 236 4.22 35.62 -6.59
N TYR A 237 4.21 34.51 -5.88
CA TYR A 237 5.41 33.68 -5.66
C TYR A 237 5.51 32.55 -6.67
N ASP A 238 6.57 32.54 -7.48
CA ASP A 238 6.92 31.40 -8.33
C ASP A 238 7.74 30.39 -7.51
N MET A 239 7.06 29.42 -6.94
CA MET A 239 7.67 28.45 -6.04
C MET A 239 8.34 27.30 -6.81
N ASN A 240 9.57 26.99 -6.47
CA ASN A 240 10.25 25.78 -6.95
C ASN A 240 9.92 24.60 -6.02
N LEU A 241 8.88 23.85 -6.35
CA LEU A 241 8.39 22.73 -5.52
C LEU A 241 9.43 21.62 -5.34
N ARG A 242 10.28 21.38 -6.34
CA ARG A 242 11.37 20.40 -6.26
C ARG A 242 12.33 20.74 -5.12
N ASP A 243 12.78 22.01 -5.05
CA ASP A 243 13.74 22.43 -4.05
C ASP A 243 13.09 22.58 -2.66
N ILE A 244 11.81 22.93 -2.61
CA ILE A 244 11.03 22.97 -1.37
C ILE A 244 10.88 21.54 -0.79
N ALA A 245 10.50 20.57 -1.61
CA ALA A 245 10.41 19.18 -1.17
C ALA A 245 11.78 18.65 -0.70
N GLU A 246 12.87 19.02 -1.36
CA GLU A 246 14.24 18.66 -0.95
C GLU A 246 14.61 19.27 0.41
N VAL A 247 14.31 20.54 0.65
CA VAL A 247 14.54 21.18 1.96
C VAL A 247 13.75 20.49 3.06
N TRP A 248 12.47 20.20 2.83
CA TRP A 248 11.62 19.57 3.85
C TRP A 248 12.08 18.15 4.21
N ARG A 249 12.50 17.36 3.22
CA ARG A 249 12.97 16.00 3.50
C ARG A 249 14.30 15.96 4.26
N ARG A 250 15.09 17.04 4.27
CA ARG A 250 16.41 17.12 4.90
C ARG A 250 16.38 17.35 6.41
N GLY A 251 15.28 17.70 7.00
CA GLY A 251 15.24 17.92 8.45
C GLY A 251 14.00 18.62 8.99
N SER A 252 12.96 18.78 8.18
CA SER A 252 11.69 19.30 8.71
C SER A 252 10.95 18.22 9.52
N VAL A 253 10.04 18.65 10.38
CA VAL A 253 9.22 17.76 11.20
C VAL A 253 8.31 16.82 10.38
N ILE A 254 8.04 17.16 9.11
CA ILE A 254 7.26 16.32 8.18
C ILE A 254 8.15 15.42 7.31
N ALA A 255 9.45 15.30 7.59
CA ALA A 255 10.31 14.40 6.87
C ALA A 255 9.81 12.95 6.96
N SER A 256 9.75 12.26 5.83
CA SER A 256 9.29 10.88 5.74
C SER A 256 9.76 10.24 4.44
N TRP A 257 9.71 8.91 4.35
CA TRP A 257 9.97 8.24 3.08
C TRP A 257 8.98 8.62 1.96
N LEU A 258 7.72 8.89 2.29
CA LEU A 258 6.76 9.43 1.30
C LEU A 258 7.20 10.78 0.74
N LEU A 259 7.79 11.64 1.58
CA LEU A 259 8.35 12.91 1.11
C LEU A 259 9.62 12.71 0.27
N ASP A 260 10.46 11.73 0.58
CA ASP A 260 11.61 11.35 -0.25
C ASP A 260 11.17 10.93 -1.67
N LEU A 261 10.11 10.11 -1.75
CA LEU A 261 9.53 9.67 -3.02
C LEU A 261 8.90 10.85 -3.79
N THR A 262 8.25 11.77 -3.08
CA THR A 262 7.69 13.00 -3.65
C THR A 262 8.77 13.89 -4.26
N ALA A 263 9.86 14.13 -3.53
CA ALA A 263 11.00 14.90 -4.03
C ALA A 263 11.62 14.23 -5.27
N GLY A 264 11.78 12.91 -5.25
CA GLY A 264 12.26 12.14 -6.40
C GLY A 264 11.36 12.29 -7.64
N ALA A 265 10.04 12.23 -7.47
CA ALA A 265 9.08 12.42 -8.55
C ALA A 265 9.17 13.84 -9.16
N LEU A 266 9.25 14.87 -8.31
CA LEU A 266 9.35 16.27 -8.75
C LEU A 266 10.70 16.59 -9.42
N VAL A 267 11.77 15.89 -9.09
CA VAL A 267 13.06 16.00 -9.81
C VAL A 267 12.95 15.42 -11.21
N GLN A 268 12.27 14.28 -11.36
CA GLN A 268 12.11 13.61 -12.66
C GLN A 268 11.15 14.35 -13.59
N ASP A 269 10.05 14.86 -13.07
CA ASP A 269 9.03 15.60 -13.82
C ASP A 269 8.35 16.65 -12.90
N PRO A 270 8.81 17.90 -12.89
CA PRO A 270 8.25 18.96 -12.04
C PRO A 270 6.75 19.24 -12.27
N ASN A 271 6.24 18.89 -13.43
CA ASN A 271 4.83 19.07 -13.78
C ASN A 271 3.98 17.81 -13.62
N LEU A 272 4.61 16.68 -13.30
CA LEU A 272 3.97 15.38 -13.22
C LEU A 272 3.15 15.02 -14.47
N SER A 273 3.62 15.44 -15.64
CA SER A 273 2.91 15.40 -16.92
C SER A 273 2.58 13.97 -17.40
N LYS A 274 3.31 12.97 -16.87
CA LYS A 274 3.07 11.55 -17.17
C LYS A 274 1.88 10.95 -16.43
N PHE A 275 1.27 11.71 -15.51
CA PHE A 275 0.18 11.23 -14.67
C PHE A 275 -1.12 11.96 -14.98
N ALA A 276 -2.21 11.21 -15.15
CA ALA A 276 -3.54 11.75 -15.45
C ALA A 276 -4.31 12.21 -14.21
N GLY A 277 -3.76 12.09 -13.01
CA GLY A 277 -4.43 12.47 -11.76
C GLY A 277 -5.50 11.49 -11.28
N ARG A 278 -5.63 10.31 -11.90
CA ARG A 278 -6.57 9.26 -11.48
C ARG A 278 -5.93 8.36 -10.40
N VAL A 279 -6.42 8.43 -9.18
CA VAL A 279 -5.86 7.72 -8.03
C VAL A 279 -6.76 6.55 -7.64
N SER A 280 -6.24 5.32 -7.77
CA SER A 280 -6.94 4.11 -7.32
C SER A 280 -6.86 3.92 -5.82
N ASP A 281 -7.86 3.26 -5.24
CA ASP A 281 -7.78 2.66 -3.92
C ASP A 281 -7.71 1.13 -4.07
N SER A 282 -6.96 0.46 -3.22
CA SER A 282 -6.76 -1.00 -3.22
C SER A 282 -7.56 -1.72 -2.13
N GLY A 283 -8.51 -1.01 -1.49
CA GLY A 283 -9.45 -1.55 -0.51
C GLY A 283 -9.15 -1.15 0.92
N GLU A 284 -7.89 -1.00 1.32
CA GLU A 284 -7.49 -0.81 2.72
C GLU A 284 -8.04 0.47 3.34
N GLY A 285 -8.08 1.57 2.58
CA GLY A 285 -8.72 2.80 3.03
C GLY A 285 -10.20 2.61 3.35
N ARG A 286 -10.92 1.80 2.56
CA ARG A 286 -12.32 1.44 2.82
C ARG A 286 -12.45 0.58 4.07
N TRP A 287 -11.61 -0.43 4.22
CA TRP A 287 -11.64 -1.35 5.36
C TRP A 287 -11.29 -0.64 6.66
N THR A 288 -10.30 0.28 6.63
CA THR A 288 -9.94 1.13 7.76
C THR A 288 -11.11 1.99 8.24
N ILE A 289 -11.86 2.60 7.31
CA ILE A 289 -13.01 3.44 7.65
C ILE A 289 -14.17 2.59 8.19
N LYS A 290 -14.40 1.39 7.62
CA LYS A 290 -15.39 0.47 8.16
C LYS A 290 -15.06 0.06 9.59
N ALA A 291 -13.80 -0.29 9.87
CA ALA A 291 -13.35 -0.59 11.22
C ALA A 291 -13.54 0.62 12.16
N ALA A 292 -13.18 1.83 11.72
CA ALA A 292 -13.39 3.03 12.52
C ALA A 292 -14.87 3.27 12.86
N ILE A 293 -15.80 2.96 11.94
CA ILE A 293 -17.24 3.03 12.19
C ILE A 293 -17.66 1.98 13.21
N ASP A 294 -17.26 0.74 13.01
CA ASP A 294 -17.62 -0.40 13.87
C ASP A 294 -17.06 -0.23 15.29
N GLU A 295 -15.89 0.36 15.43
CA GLU A 295 -15.20 0.66 16.69
C GLU A 295 -15.62 1.99 17.31
N ALA A 296 -16.49 2.76 16.65
CA ALA A 296 -16.90 4.11 17.05
C ALA A 296 -15.73 5.11 17.21
N VAL A 297 -14.70 4.98 16.35
CA VAL A 297 -13.52 5.86 16.34
C VAL A 297 -13.69 6.94 15.28
N PRO A 298 -13.62 8.24 15.63
CA PRO A 298 -13.65 9.31 14.63
C PRO A 298 -12.43 9.28 13.72
N ALA A 299 -12.64 9.20 12.40
CA ALA A 299 -11.56 9.15 11.40
C ALA A 299 -11.79 10.15 10.23
N PRO A 300 -12.05 11.46 10.48
CA PRO A 300 -12.40 12.42 9.42
C PRO A 300 -11.28 12.59 8.40
N VAL A 301 -10.01 12.64 8.81
CA VAL A 301 -8.85 12.81 7.92
C VAL A 301 -8.73 11.64 6.94
N LEU A 302 -8.80 10.41 7.43
CA LEU A 302 -8.68 9.21 6.60
C LEU A 302 -9.88 9.06 5.66
N THR A 303 -11.07 9.41 6.13
CA THR A 303 -12.31 9.38 5.34
C THR A 303 -12.23 10.37 4.17
N THR A 304 -11.81 11.60 4.43
CA THR A 304 -11.64 12.62 3.39
C THR A 304 -10.60 12.19 2.36
N ALA A 305 -9.45 11.67 2.80
CA ALA A 305 -8.40 11.19 1.90
C ALA A 305 -8.86 10.03 0.99
N LEU A 306 -9.73 9.13 1.48
CA LEU A 306 -10.34 8.10 0.66
C LEU A 306 -11.32 8.69 -0.36
N TYR A 307 -12.19 9.60 0.05
CA TYR A 307 -13.21 10.20 -0.82
C TYR A 307 -12.59 11.04 -1.92
N GLU A 308 -11.45 11.70 -1.65
CA GLU A 308 -10.68 12.39 -2.68
C GLU A 308 -10.20 11.44 -3.79
N ARG A 309 -9.82 10.20 -3.46
CA ARG A 309 -9.52 9.19 -4.48
C ARG A 309 -10.74 8.82 -5.33
N PHE A 310 -11.95 8.83 -4.75
CA PHE A 310 -13.18 8.64 -5.53
C PHE A 310 -13.42 9.81 -6.47
N SER A 311 -13.31 11.04 -5.97
CA SER A 311 -13.44 12.27 -6.75
C SER A 311 -12.46 12.29 -7.93
N SER A 312 -11.21 11.88 -7.71
CA SER A 312 -10.18 11.82 -8.76
C SER A 312 -10.51 10.89 -9.92
N ARG A 313 -11.49 9.99 -9.76
CA ARG A 313 -11.94 9.04 -10.78
C ARG A 313 -13.23 9.44 -11.49
N GLY A 314 -13.77 10.62 -11.19
CA GLY A 314 -15.01 11.14 -11.77
C GLY A 314 -16.27 10.74 -11.00
N GLU A 315 -16.14 10.07 -9.84
CA GLU A 315 -17.33 9.63 -9.08
C GLU A 315 -18.12 10.80 -8.44
N ALA A 316 -17.56 12.02 -8.48
CA ALA A 316 -18.25 13.24 -8.07
C ALA A 316 -19.05 13.94 -9.18
N ASP A 317 -18.98 13.50 -10.44
CA ASP A 317 -19.51 14.21 -11.61
C ASP A 317 -21.02 14.47 -11.52
N PHE A 318 -21.81 13.48 -11.10
CA PHE A 318 -23.26 13.67 -10.96
C PHE A 318 -23.60 14.70 -9.87
N ALA A 319 -22.91 14.63 -8.71
CA ALA A 319 -23.12 15.57 -7.62
C ALA A 319 -22.76 17.01 -8.06
N ASN A 320 -21.66 17.19 -8.75
CA ASN A 320 -21.23 18.47 -9.28
C ASN A 320 -22.25 19.03 -10.30
N LYS A 321 -22.75 18.20 -11.23
CA LYS A 321 -23.81 18.59 -12.17
C LYS A 321 -25.10 18.99 -11.46
N LEU A 322 -25.49 18.28 -10.41
CA LEU A 322 -26.68 18.59 -9.62
C LEU A 322 -26.52 19.93 -8.88
N LEU A 323 -25.37 20.20 -8.31
CA LEU A 323 -25.06 21.50 -7.67
C LEU A 323 -25.17 22.65 -8.68
N SER A 324 -24.62 22.47 -9.87
CA SER A 324 -24.74 23.45 -10.94
C SER A 324 -26.17 23.67 -11.40
N ALA A 325 -26.93 22.58 -11.61
CA ALA A 325 -28.34 22.65 -11.96
C ALA A 325 -29.18 23.36 -10.89
N MET A 326 -28.94 23.11 -9.60
CA MET A 326 -29.61 23.84 -8.51
C MET A 326 -29.30 25.34 -8.55
N ARG A 327 -28.02 25.73 -8.74
CA ARG A 327 -27.63 27.15 -8.89
C ARG A 327 -28.35 27.81 -10.07
N TYR A 328 -28.46 27.11 -11.19
CA TYR A 328 -29.26 27.59 -12.34
C TYR A 328 -30.74 27.79 -12.00
N GLN A 329 -31.36 26.81 -11.35
CA GLN A 329 -32.81 26.84 -11.03
C GLN A 329 -33.18 27.97 -10.06
N PHE A 330 -32.39 28.26 -9.04
CA PHE A 330 -32.72 29.30 -8.07
C PHE A 330 -32.19 30.70 -8.44
N GLY A 331 -31.07 30.78 -9.20
CA GLY A 331 -30.39 32.05 -9.46
C GLY A 331 -30.12 32.38 -10.93
N GLY A 332 -30.45 31.48 -11.87
CA GLY A 332 -30.13 31.64 -13.27
C GLY A 332 -28.61 31.59 -13.59
N HIS A 333 -27.80 31.09 -12.65
CA HIS A 333 -26.35 31.01 -12.79
C HIS A 333 -25.94 30.01 -13.88
N LEU A 334 -25.29 30.49 -14.94
CA LEU A 334 -24.82 29.65 -16.04
C LEU A 334 -23.39 29.12 -15.76
N GLU A 335 -23.16 27.85 -16.07
CA GLU A 335 -21.79 27.32 -16.09
C GLU A 335 -20.94 27.99 -17.16
N LYS A 336 -19.67 28.28 -16.82
CA LYS A 336 -18.68 28.64 -17.85
C LYS A 336 -18.43 27.42 -18.73
N SER A 337 -18.51 27.60 -20.04
CA SER A 337 -18.08 26.57 -20.98
C SER A 337 -16.57 26.45 -20.95
N ASP A 338 -16.04 25.28 -20.66
CA ASP A 338 -14.60 24.96 -20.74
C ASP A 338 -14.04 24.98 -22.18
N GLY A 339 -14.70 25.65 -23.12
CA GLY A 339 -14.31 25.73 -24.52
C GLY A 339 -14.31 24.39 -25.26
N LYS A 340 -14.68 23.27 -24.58
CA LYS A 340 -14.66 21.90 -25.14
C LYS A 340 -16.03 21.26 -25.27
N THR A 341 -17.07 21.80 -24.66
CA THR A 341 -18.42 21.25 -24.78
C THR A 341 -19.34 22.25 -25.47
N LYS A 342 -19.61 22.05 -26.75
CA LYS A 342 -20.79 22.67 -27.39
C LYS A 342 -22.01 21.93 -26.81
N VAL A 343 -22.72 22.58 -25.89
CA VAL A 343 -24.07 22.13 -25.49
C VAL A 343 -24.96 22.40 -26.68
N ALA A 344 -25.53 21.31 -27.26
CA ALA A 344 -26.54 21.37 -28.31
C ALA A 344 -27.88 21.67 -27.69
#